data_999676d0444916227579df6a8179a53e
#
_entry.id   999676d0444916227579df6a8179a53e
#
_cell.length_a   1.000
_cell.length_b   1.000
_cell.length_c   1.000
_cell.angle_alpha   90.00
_cell.angle_beta   90.00
_cell.angle_gamma   90.00
#
_symmetry.space_group_name_H-M   'P 1'
#
loop_
_entity.id
_entity.type
_entity.pdbx_description
1 polymer ?
#
loop_
_entity_poly.entity_id
_entity_poly.type
_entity_poly.pdbx_seq_one_letter_code
_entity_poly.pdbx_strand_id
1 'polypeptide(L)'
;MKNFLYICFLFLVDNVFLMAQEKENNEQSSPYTEQYITDIYMTEPDRALLLLDEAEEKRAMLPARINDLRSMVYRNKYQCKLAFRYARRAYVQDSVANNTPEHLLKMTIELADLASLLSEYEVSNRYVVEGIRLARNMNDEQAEAKLLFCMGENKRRLSFKKEAYETFDEAIRLLSDADDAYGLRMLSYFCGVKMSFLIDDNLIDDALAVGLYRQELLDKMERTEGMQEAYLDLQKSYLYSKLAYLYYRSGDKKKAEKCFAKYKSTQAASTPEGKYNATPYLLVTGQYREILDNCRDLKELFREQDTINHQYRGILSKEIMAYTGLGEYKQAAELSALFIAVTDSIHQREKTNAALELDTLYDVDEKEAHIVEQASQLRIRTVSLIFICILVLLALFFLWKVWLQNRNIKDKNRALMKYINEELSAQKKKQQSSGDTEPLLPHHELDTESSDAGQEYEINKLVFQKLDSLIRKDELYLSADLSREDLVRMAHMNNTRFAKMIKENTGTNLNGYINELRLNHAIQLLKEHPEYTLRAIAEASGINSMPTFHNLFKSKTGMTPSEFKKVQMEME
;
A
#
# COMPACT_ATOMS: atom_id res chain seq x y z
N MET A 1 -15.28 -27.03 -10.98
CA MET A 1 -14.91 -25.64 -10.61
C MET A 1 -14.89 -25.39 -9.11
N LYS A 2 -15.88 -25.80 -8.29
CA LYS A 2 -15.82 -25.64 -6.82
C LYS A 2 -14.62 -26.33 -6.16
N ASN A 3 -14.26 -27.53 -6.58
CA ASN A 3 -13.15 -28.28 -6.00
C ASN A 3 -11.75 -27.74 -6.38
N PHE A 4 -11.61 -27.04 -7.51
CA PHE A 4 -10.34 -26.44 -7.92
C PHE A 4 -10.01 -25.17 -7.12
N LEU A 5 -11.02 -24.36 -6.83
CA LEU A 5 -10.89 -23.17 -5.95
C LEU A 5 -10.56 -23.54 -4.50
N TYR A 6 -11.09 -24.67 -4.00
CA TYR A 6 -10.82 -25.17 -2.65
C TYR A 6 -9.39 -25.71 -2.51
N ILE A 7 -8.85 -26.35 -3.54
CA ILE A 7 -7.47 -26.85 -3.58
C ILE A 7 -6.48 -25.68 -3.66
N CYS A 8 -6.75 -24.62 -4.45
CA CYS A 8 -5.92 -23.43 -4.49
C CYS A 8 -5.92 -22.64 -3.17
N PHE A 9 -7.05 -22.63 -2.45
CA PHE A 9 -7.16 -21.99 -1.14
C PHE A 9 -6.40 -22.76 -0.05
N LEU A 10 -6.45 -24.08 -0.04
CA LEU A 10 -5.69 -24.93 0.88
C LEU A 10 -4.17 -24.80 0.62
N PHE A 11 -3.72 -24.75 -0.63
CA PHE A 11 -2.30 -24.56 -0.96
C PHE A 11 -1.75 -23.19 -0.53
N LEU A 12 -2.58 -22.15 -0.53
CA LEU A 12 -2.20 -20.81 -0.02
C LEU A 12 -2.13 -20.78 1.51
N VAL A 13 -3.03 -21.45 2.20
CA VAL A 13 -3.07 -21.50 3.67
C VAL A 13 -1.91 -22.34 4.22
N ASP A 14 -1.60 -23.49 3.61
CA ASP A 14 -0.48 -24.35 4.02
C ASP A 14 0.90 -23.69 3.82
N ASN A 15 1.09 -22.92 2.73
CA ASN A 15 2.33 -22.18 2.51
C ASN A 15 2.52 -21.01 3.49
N VAL A 16 1.44 -20.34 3.91
CA VAL A 16 1.50 -19.27 4.94
C VAL A 16 1.81 -19.87 6.32
N PHE A 17 1.29 -21.06 6.64
CA PHE A 17 1.53 -21.73 7.93
C PHE A 17 2.96 -22.31 8.02
N LEU A 18 3.51 -22.86 6.92
CA LEU A 18 4.89 -23.32 6.85
C LEU A 18 5.89 -22.18 6.97
N MET A 19 5.63 -21.03 6.34
CA MET A 19 6.47 -19.83 6.49
C MET A 19 6.42 -19.22 7.91
N ALA A 20 5.32 -19.39 8.64
CA ALA A 20 5.21 -18.93 10.03
C ALA A 20 5.98 -19.85 11.00
N GLN A 21 5.98 -21.15 10.78
CA GLN A 21 6.70 -22.12 11.62
C GLN A 21 8.23 -22.11 11.39
N GLU A 22 8.72 -21.82 10.18
CA GLU A 22 10.15 -21.63 9.92
C GLU A 22 10.69 -20.34 10.57
N LYS A 23 9.85 -19.33 10.82
CA LYS A 23 10.25 -18.07 11.43
C LYS A 23 10.54 -18.20 12.93
N GLU A 24 9.78 -19.01 13.67
CA GLU A 24 9.95 -19.17 15.13
C GLU A 24 11.21 -19.96 15.54
N ASN A 25 11.74 -20.83 14.68
CA ASN A 25 12.89 -21.67 15.03
C ASN A 25 14.27 -21.07 14.66
N ASN A 26 14.31 -19.91 13.98
CA ASN A 26 15.57 -19.31 13.47
C ASN A 26 15.99 -18.02 14.20
N GLU A 27 15.24 -17.52 15.18
CA GLU A 27 15.53 -16.22 15.81
C GLU A 27 16.73 -16.23 16.76
N GLN A 28 17.23 -17.38 17.21
CA GLN A 28 18.33 -17.44 18.20
C GLN A 28 19.74 -17.49 17.61
N SER A 29 19.92 -17.53 16.30
CA SER A 29 21.26 -17.56 15.67
C SER A 29 21.40 -16.72 14.39
N SER A 30 20.43 -15.89 14.07
CA SER A 30 20.47 -15.06 12.85
C SER A 30 21.37 -13.83 13.04
N PRO A 31 22.31 -13.55 12.12
CA PRO A 31 23.11 -12.32 12.16
C PRO A 31 22.30 -11.05 11.84
N TYR A 32 21.01 -11.21 11.54
CA TYR A 32 20.08 -10.11 11.18
C TYR A 32 19.20 -9.67 12.36
N THR A 33 19.70 -9.72 13.61
CA THR A 33 19.00 -9.19 14.79
C THR A 33 19.46 -7.79 15.13
N GLU A 34 18.57 -6.97 15.70
CA GLU A 34 18.91 -5.62 16.19
C GLU A 34 20.10 -5.68 17.16
N GLN A 35 20.09 -6.67 18.07
CA GLN A 35 21.14 -6.83 19.05
C GLN A 35 22.50 -7.09 18.39
N TYR A 36 22.59 -8.04 17.45
CA TYR A 36 23.85 -8.35 16.78
C TYR A 36 24.41 -7.14 16.02
N ILE A 37 23.56 -6.41 15.29
CA ILE A 37 23.97 -5.19 14.58
C ILE A 37 24.44 -4.11 15.57
N THR A 38 23.74 -3.95 16.71
CA THR A 38 24.11 -3.00 17.76
C THR A 38 25.45 -3.35 18.42
N ASP A 39 25.77 -4.63 18.52
CA ASP A 39 27.04 -5.07 19.10
C ASP A 39 28.25 -4.76 18.19
N ILE A 40 28.06 -4.79 16.87
CA ILE A 40 29.16 -4.64 15.90
C ILE A 40 29.29 -3.26 15.27
N TYR A 41 28.25 -2.42 15.27
CA TYR A 41 28.22 -1.17 14.47
C TYR A 41 29.34 -0.17 14.80
N MET A 42 29.83 -0.18 16.03
CA MET A 42 30.93 0.71 16.45
C MET A 42 32.29 0.23 15.96
N THR A 43 32.51 -1.09 15.93
CA THR A 43 33.80 -1.71 15.61
C THR A 43 33.90 -2.10 14.14
N GLU A 44 32.79 -2.54 13.52
CA GLU A 44 32.71 -3.03 12.15
C GLU A 44 31.55 -2.34 11.38
N PRO A 45 31.56 -1.00 11.23
CA PRO A 45 30.41 -0.28 10.67
C PRO A 45 30.06 -0.68 9.23
N ASP A 46 31.03 -0.99 8.39
CA ASP A 46 30.79 -1.40 7.00
C ASP A 46 30.16 -2.80 6.92
N ARG A 47 30.56 -3.71 7.82
CA ARG A 47 29.92 -5.03 7.96
C ARG A 47 28.48 -4.90 8.46
N ALA A 48 28.22 -4.00 9.41
CA ALA A 48 26.87 -3.72 9.89
C ALA A 48 25.96 -3.24 8.75
N LEU A 49 26.44 -2.33 7.88
CA LEU A 49 25.69 -1.88 6.71
C LEU A 49 25.39 -3.02 5.73
N LEU A 50 26.37 -3.86 5.43
CA LEU A 50 26.19 -5.02 4.55
C LEU A 50 25.10 -5.97 5.09
N LEU A 51 25.13 -6.28 6.38
CA LEU A 51 24.13 -7.14 7.01
C LEU A 51 22.73 -6.51 7.02
N LEU A 52 22.63 -5.18 7.14
CA LEU A 52 21.37 -4.46 7.03
C LEU A 52 20.80 -4.50 5.61
N ASP A 53 21.65 -4.45 4.57
CA ASP A 53 21.23 -4.61 3.18
C ASP A 53 20.70 -6.04 2.93
N GLU A 54 21.42 -7.06 3.42
CA GLU A 54 20.95 -8.44 3.34
C GLU A 54 19.64 -8.68 4.14
N ALA A 55 19.51 -8.06 5.33
CA ALA A 55 18.30 -8.16 6.14
C ALA A 55 17.09 -7.56 5.42
N GLU A 56 17.30 -6.47 4.67
CA GLU A 56 16.26 -5.83 3.86
C GLU A 56 15.83 -6.72 2.68
N GLU A 57 16.78 -7.28 1.94
CA GLU A 57 16.51 -8.20 0.83
C GLU A 57 15.74 -9.45 1.30
N LYS A 58 16.16 -10.02 2.41
CA LYS A 58 15.55 -11.22 3.02
C LYS A 58 14.27 -10.92 3.81
N ARG A 59 13.91 -9.65 3.98
CA ARG A 59 12.80 -9.20 4.85
C ARG A 59 12.90 -9.76 6.27
N ALA A 60 14.12 -9.88 6.78
CA ALA A 60 14.40 -10.46 8.08
C ALA A 60 14.07 -9.50 9.24
N MET A 61 13.88 -8.21 8.96
CA MET A 61 13.62 -7.16 9.94
C MET A 61 12.60 -6.15 9.38
N LEU A 62 11.90 -5.44 10.26
CA LEU A 62 10.99 -4.37 9.83
C LEU A 62 11.78 -3.22 9.17
N PRO A 63 11.30 -2.65 8.05
CA PRO A 63 12.01 -1.59 7.34
C PRO A 63 12.36 -0.38 8.21
N ALA A 64 11.47 0.02 9.14
CA ALA A 64 11.73 1.11 10.07
C ALA A 64 12.93 0.81 10.99
N ARG A 65 13.06 -0.43 11.47
CA ARG A 65 14.18 -0.87 12.31
C ARG A 65 15.50 -0.91 11.54
N ILE A 66 15.48 -1.39 10.30
CA ILE A 66 16.65 -1.37 9.41
C ILE A 66 17.13 0.07 9.21
N ASN A 67 16.22 1.00 8.95
CA ASN A 67 16.57 2.41 8.74
C ASN A 67 17.06 3.10 10.03
N ASP A 68 16.50 2.77 11.18
CA ASP A 68 17.03 3.22 12.50
C ASP A 68 18.48 2.76 12.68
N LEU A 69 18.76 1.48 12.50
CA LEU A 69 20.12 0.94 12.63
C LEU A 69 21.09 1.54 11.60
N ARG A 70 20.67 1.73 10.35
CA ARG A 70 21.48 2.46 9.35
C ARG A 70 21.80 3.88 9.82
N SER A 71 20.83 4.59 10.40
CA SER A 71 21.06 5.92 10.98
C SER A 71 22.13 5.88 12.07
N MET A 72 22.06 4.91 12.98
CA MET A 72 23.07 4.73 14.04
C MET A 72 24.48 4.47 13.47
N VAL A 73 24.58 3.61 12.45
CA VAL A 73 25.89 3.31 11.81
C VAL A 73 26.45 4.55 11.13
N TYR A 74 25.66 5.26 10.34
CA TYR A 74 26.11 6.48 9.64
C TYR A 74 26.47 7.59 10.61
N ARG A 75 25.73 7.74 11.73
CA ARG A 75 26.07 8.67 12.81
C ARG A 75 27.45 8.34 13.42
N ASN A 76 27.72 7.06 13.68
CA ASN A 76 29.03 6.61 14.18
C ASN A 76 30.17 6.90 13.17
N LYS A 77 29.88 6.84 11.87
CA LYS A 77 30.82 7.21 10.80
C LYS A 77 30.95 8.74 10.59
N TYR A 78 30.32 9.56 11.43
CA TYR A 78 30.22 11.03 11.28
C TYR A 78 29.57 11.49 9.96
N GLN A 79 28.79 10.65 9.33
CA GLN A 79 28.03 10.94 8.12
C GLN A 79 26.59 11.37 8.49
N CYS A 80 26.49 12.58 9.07
CA CYS A 80 25.26 13.04 9.73
C CYS A 80 24.08 13.27 8.75
N LYS A 81 24.35 13.60 7.48
CA LYS A 81 23.29 13.78 6.47
C LYS A 81 22.65 12.44 6.11
N LEU A 82 23.47 11.40 5.91
CA LEU A 82 22.99 10.03 5.70
C LEU A 82 22.24 9.51 6.93
N ALA A 83 22.78 9.72 8.13
CA ALA A 83 22.10 9.37 9.37
C ALA A 83 20.71 10.03 9.44
N PHE A 84 20.62 11.34 9.21
CA PHE A 84 19.36 12.07 9.18
C PHE A 84 18.37 11.53 8.16
N ARG A 85 18.85 11.19 6.96
CA ARG A 85 18.01 10.62 5.92
C ARG A 85 17.39 9.28 6.34
N TYR A 86 18.20 8.37 6.89
CA TYR A 86 17.71 7.07 7.33
C TYR A 86 16.81 7.17 8.57
N ALA A 87 17.13 8.04 9.54
CA ALA A 87 16.23 8.34 10.65
C ALA A 87 14.87 8.86 10.17
N ARG A 88 14.86 9.75 9.15
CA ARG A 88 13.64 10.28 8.56
C ARG A 88 12.81 9.19 7.85
N ARG A 89 13.46 8.22 7.21
CA ARG A 89 12.77 7.06 6.62
C ARG A 89 12.10 6.21 7.69
N ALA A 90 12.83 5.88 8.77
CA ALA A 90 12.27 5.15 9.90
C ALA A 90 11.06 5.88 10.48
N TYR A 91 11.20 7.18 10.74
CA TYR A 91 10.12 8.04 11.24
C TYR A 91 8.87 8.02 10.34
N VAL A 92 9.02 8.17 9.01
CA VAL A 92 7.90 8.15 8.07
C VAL A 92 7.22 6.78 8.05
N GLN A 93 7.99 5.69 8.09
CA GLN A 93 7.45 4.34 8.11
C GLN A 93 6.64 4.07 9.37
N ASP A 94 7.12 4.50 10.54
CA ASP A 94 6.40 4.35 11.80
C ASP A 94 5.15 5.23 11.86
N SER A 95 5.22 6.46 11.36
CA SER A 95 4.07 7.37 11.35
C SER A 95 2.92 6.85 10.48
N VAL A 96 3.24 6.12 9.41
CA VAL A 96 2.23 5.47 8.54
C VAL A 96 1.69 4.18 9.16
N ALA A 97 2.57 3.39 9.80
CA ALA A 97 2.18 2.11 10.39
C ALA A 97 1.34 2.27 11.67
N ASN A 98 1.47 3.41 12.36
CA ASN A 98 0.77 3.77 13.61
C ASN A 98 0.86 2.71 14.74
N ASN A 99 1.91 1.88 14.73
CA ASN A 99 2.02 0.68 15.56
C ASN A 99 3.07 0.73 16.66
N THR A 100 3.97 1.74 16.67
CA THR A 100 5.09 1.82 17.62
C THR A 100 5.35 3.27 18.04
N PRO A 101 4.52 3.84 18.93
CA PRO A 101 4.66 5.23 19.38
C PRO A 101 6.00 5.49 20.07
N GLU A 102 6.56 4.50 20.77
CA GLU A 102 7.88 4.57 21.43
C GLU A 102 9.01 4.74 20.39
N HIS A 103 8.95 3.97 19.31
CA HIS A 103 9.95 4.07 18.24
C HIS A 103 9.79 5.36 17.44
N LEU A 104 8.56 5.82 17.22
CA LEU A 104 8.30 7.11 16.59
C LEU A 104 8.90 8.25 17.42
N LEU A 105 8.73 8.23 18.75
CA LEU A 105 9.33 9.21 19.66
C LEU A 105 10.87 9.13 19.60
N LYS A 106 11.45 7.92 19.64
CA LYS A 106 12.89 7.70 19.49
C LYS A 106 13.43 8.35 18.21
N MET A 107 12.76 8.09 17.06
CA MET A 107 13.18 8.66 15.78
C MET A 107 13.00 10.19 15.71
N THR A 108 11.98 10.72 16.37
CA THR A 108 11.76 12.17 16.46
C THR A 108 12.89 12.86 17.25
N ILE A 109 13.32 12.25 18.34
CA ILE A 109 14.47 12.73 19.14
C ILE A 109 15.76 12.66 18.32
N GLU A 110 16.00 11.54 17.62
CA GLU A 110 17.19 11.36 16.77
C GLU A 110 17.24 12.40 15.63
N LEU A 111 16.10 12.68 15.01
CA LEU A 111 15.98 13.70 13.97
C LEU A 111 16.23 15.11 14.50
N ALA A 112 15.74 15.43 15.71
CA ALA A 112 16.01 16.69 16.37
C ALA A 112 17.51 16.87 16.64
N ASP A 113 18.16 15.85 17.20
CA ASP A 113 19.59 15.86 17.50
C ASP A 113 20.44 15.98 16.21
N LEU A 114 20.15 15.17 15.19
CA LEU A 114 20.88 15.17 13.92
C LEU A 114 20.74 16.50 13.17
N ALA A 115 19.53 17.07 13.12
CA ALA A 115 19.31 18.38 12.50
C ALA A 115 20.08 19.49 13.24
N SER A 116 20.15 19.42 14.59
CA SER A 116 20.96 20.33 15.40
C SER A 116 22.46 20.20 15.07
N LEU A 117 22.98 18.97 14.95
CA LEU A 117 24.36 18.69 14.54
C LEU A 117 24.67 19.22 13.13
N LEU A 118 23.71 19.16 12.22
CA LEU A 118 23.82 19.71 10.87
C LEU A 118 23.66 21.23 10.82
N SER A 119 23.44 21.88 11.97
CA SER A 119 23.14 23.32 12.09
C SER A 119 21.82 23.75 11.43
N GLU A 120 20.92 22.79 11.16
CA GLU A 120 19.58 23.02 10.65
C GLU A 120 18.59 23.24 11.81
N TYR A 121 18.81 24.30 12.59
CA TYR A 121 18.11 24.53 13.84
C TYR A 121 16.60 24.70 13.71
N GLU A 122 16.11 25.23 12.59
CA GLU A 122 14.68 25.32 12.32
C GLU A 122 14.05 23.93 12.15
N VAL A 123 14.72 23.05 11.42
CA VAL A 123 14.29 21.66 11.23
C VAL A 123 14.32 20.91 12.55
N SER A 124 15.42 21.06 13.31
CA SER A 124 15.56 20.50 14.65
C SER A 124 14.40 20.92 15.55
N ASN A 125 14.12 22.24 15.63
CA ASN A 125 13.05 22.74 16.49
C ASN A 125 11.65 22.25 16.10
N ARG A 126 11.39 21.97 14.81
CA ARG A 126 10.12 21.34 14.40
C ARG A 126 9.97 19.93 14.98
N TYR A 127 11.03 19.12 14.90
CA TYR A 127 11.03 17.78 15.51
C TYR A 127 10.98 17.84 17.03
N VAL A 128 11.66 18.82 17.66
CA VAL A 128 11.59 19.03 19.11
C VAL A 128 10.15 19.30 19.56
N VAL A 129 9.44 20.22 18.91
CA VAL A 129 8.04 20.54 19.26
C VAL A 129 7.13 19.33 19.09
N GLU A 130 7.29 18.58 18.00
CA GLU A 130 6.53 17.35 17.76
C GLU A 130 6.86 16.27 18.79
N GLY A 131 8.15 16.07 19.08
CA GLY A 131 8.61 15.10 20.06
C GLY A 131 8.12 15.41 21.47
N ILE A 132 8.13 16.69 21.90
CA ILE A 132 7.55 17.11 23.19
C ILE A 132 6.07 16.73 23.27
N ARG A 133 5.30 16.94 22.19
CA ARG A 133 3.89 16.53 22.15
C ARG A 133 3.73 15.02 22.30
N LEU A 134 4.57 14.23 21.61
CA LEU A 134 4.55 12.76 21.73
C LEU A 134 4.95 12.30 23.14
N ALA A 135 6.05 12.85 23.70
CA ALA A 135 6.53 12.53 25.03
C ALA A 135 5.46 12.81 26.11
N ARG A 136 4.79 13.96 26.03
CA ARG A 136 3.69 14.32 26.94
C ARG A 136 2.52 13.36 26.83
N ASN A 137 2.12 12.95 25.63
CA ASN A 137 1.05 11.98 25.42
C ASN A 137 1.37 10.60 26.01
N MET A 138 2.68 10.28 26.11
CA MET A 138 3.19 9.03 26.66
C MET A 138 3.56 9.15 28.14
N ASN A 139 3.49 10.33 28.74
CA ASN A 139 3.99 10.66 30.07
C ASN A 139 5.49 10.32 30.24
N ASP A 140 6.28 10.51 29.18
CA ASP A 140 7.73 10.29 29.20
C ASP A 140 8.46 11.62 29.48
N GLU A 141 8.65 11.93 30.77
CA GLU A 141 9.33 13.14 31.21
C GLU A 141 10.80 13.16 30.82
N GLN A 142 11.46 12.02 30.70
CA GLN A 142 12.86 11.93 30.31
C GLN A 142 13.05 12.31 28.84
N ALA A 143 12.18 11.84 27.97
CA ALA A 143 12.17 12.23 26.56
C ALA A 143 11.81 13.70 26.38
N GLU A 144 10.83 14.23 27.14
CA GLU A 144 10.47 15.64 27.13
C GLU A 144 11.67 16.52 27.56
N ALA A 145 12.33 16.16 28.65
CA ALA A 145 13.50 16.89 29.15
C ALA A 145 14.65 16.87 28.13
N LYS A 146 14.91 15.74 27.46
CA LYS A 146 15.93 15.64 26.42
C LYS A 146 15.64 16.57 25.24
N LEU A 147 14.39 16.63 24.80
CA LEU A 147 13.96 17.50 23.70
C LEU A 147 14.03 18.98 24.06
N LEU A 148 13.61 19.35 25.27
CA LEU A 148 13.77 20.71 25.78
C LEU A 148 15.25 21.09 25.86
N PHE A 149 16.11 20.16 26.28
CA PHE A 149 17.54 20.41 26.31
C PHE A 149 18.13 20.70 24.93
N CYS A 150 17.75 19.89 23.92
CA CYS A 150 18.10 20.13 22.52
C CYS A 150 17.60 21.49 22.01
N MET A 151 16.37 21.90 22.37
CA MET A 151 15.86 23.23 22.06
C MET A 151 16.73 24.34 22.71
N GLY A 152 17.17 24.15 23.95
CA GLY A 152 18.08 25.07 24.64
C GLY A 152 19.41 25.20 23.90
N GLU A 153 20.00 24.08 23.45
CA GLU A 153 21.22 24.09 22.64
C GLU A 153 21.03 24.85 21.32
N ASN A 154 19.92 24.62 20.61
CA ASN A 154 19.59 25.32 19.37
C ASN A 154 19.46 26.83 19.60
N LYS A 155 18.74 27.25 20.65
CA LYS A 155 18.63 28.68 21.05
C LYS A 155 20.00 29.28 21.34
N ARG A 156 20.84 28.54 22.08
CA ARG A 156 22.20 28.99 22.41
C ARG A 156 23.05 29.19 21.15
N ARG A 157 22.99 28.25 20.20
CA ARG A 157 23.67 28.33 18.89
C ARG A 157 23.19 29.51 18.05
N LEU A 158 21.91 29.83 18.12
CA LEU A 158 21.28 30.99 17.47
C LEU A 158 21.52 32.32 18.25
N SER A 159 22.34 32.29 19.32
CA SER A 159 22.68 33.46 20.18
C SER A 159 21.52 33.98 21.04
N PHE A 160 20.42 33.23 21.20
CA PHE A 160 19.35 33.52 22.15
C PHE A 160 19.73 32.99 23.54
N LYS A 161 20.79 33.59 24.14
CA LYS A 161 21.42 33.04 25.35
C LYS A 161 20.47 32.97 26.55
N LYS A 162 19.71 34.03 26.80
CA LYS A 162 18.79 34.09 27.93
C LYS A 162 17.71 33.01 27.84
N GLU A 163 17.05 32.93 26.69
CA GLU A 163 16.00 31.96 26.43
C GLU A 163 16.55 30.51 26.42
N ALA A 164 17.80 30.33 26.03
CA ALA A 164 18.47 29.04 26.11
C ALA A 164 18.63 28.59 27.56
N TYR A 165 19.13 29.47 28.45
CA TYR A 165 19.29 29.13 29.85
C TYR A 165 17.95 28.85 30.55
N GLU A 166 16.91 29.63 30.27
CA GLU A 166 15.54 29.36 30.75
C GLU A 166 15.06 27.98 30.31
N THR A 167 15.32 27.59 29.05
CA THR A 167 14.92 26.28 28.51
C THR A 167 15.74 25.14 29.13
N PHE A 168 17.05 25.33 29.38
CA PHE A 168 17.87 24.38 30.13
C PHE A 168 17.34 24.17 31.56
N ASP A 169 16.92 25.28 32.23
CA ASP A 169 16.33 25.18 33.56
C ASP A 169 15.03 24.43 33.59
N GLU A 170 14.20 24.53 32.53
CA GLU A 170 12.99 23.74 32.39
C GLU A 170 13.31 22.26 32.24
N ALA A 171 14.26 21.88 31.37
CA ALA A 171 14.70 20.50 31.17
C ALA A 171 15.29 19.90 32.48
N ILE A 172 16.12 20.66 33.20
CA ILE A 172 16.70 20.23 34.48
C ILE A 172 15.63 20.03 35.55
N ARG A 173 14.63 20.91 35.60
CA ARG A 173 13.52 20.82 36.56
C ARG A 173 12.66 19.59 36.34
N LEU A 174 12.38 19.22 35.09
CA LEU A 174 11.62 17.97 34.77
C LEU A 174 12.32 16.74 35.33
N LEU A 175 13.64 16.73 35.42
CA LEU A 175 14.41 15.58 35.92
C LEU A 175 14.82 15.74 37.39
N SER A 176 14.39 16.79 38.10
CA SER A 176 14.84 17.09 39.49
C SER A 176 14.52 15.95 40.46
N ASP A 177 13.42 15.25 40.23
CA ASP A 177 12.93 14.15 41.07
C ASP A 177 13.41 12.77 40.59
N ALA A 178 14.24 12.70 39.52
CA ALA A 178 14.80 11.46 39.04
C ALA A 178 15.53 10.70 40.14
N ASP A 179 15.28 9.42 40.28
CA ASP A 179 15.89 8.53 41.27
C ASP A 179 16.55 7.31 40.63
N ASP A 180 16.26 7.05 39.36
CA ASP A 180 16.87 5.97 38.57
C ASP A 180 18.24 6.39 38.00
N ALA A 181 19.07 5.39 37.73
CA ALA A 181 20.41 5.60 37.22
C ALA A 181 20.47 6.34 35.87
N TYR A 182 19.48 6.14 34.99
CA TYR A 182 19.46 6.78 33.68
C TYR A 182 19.07 8.27 33.79
N GLY A 183 18.00 8.58 34.50
CA GLY A 183 17.55 9.97 34.74
C GLY A 183 18.59 10.80 35.44
N LEU A 184 19.25 10.24 36.47
CA LEU A 184 20.33 10.91 37.18
C LEU A 184 21.55 11.19 36.29
N ARG A 185 21.93 10.25 35.43
CA ARG A 185 23.03 10.49 34.45
C ARG A 185 22.65 11.60 33.47
N MET A 186 21.42 11.61 32.98
CA MET A 186 20.93 12.64 32.07
C MET A 186 20.94 14.02 32.73
N LEU A 187 20.42 14.10 33.94
CA LEU A 187 20.41 15.34 34.72
C LEU A 187 21.83 15.86 34.99
N SER A 188 22.77 14.99 35.40
CA SER A 188 24.18 15.35 35.57
C SER A 188 24.83 15.83 34.28
N TYR A 189 24.49 15.22 33.14
CA TYR A 189 24.97 15.67 31.83
C TYR A 189 24.44 17.08 31.50
N PHE A 190 23.14 17.32 31.67
CA PHE A 190 22.53 18.64 31.42
C PHE A 190 23.17 19.74 32.27
N CYS A 191 23.36 19.48 33.55
CA CYS A 191 24.07 20.39 34.43
C CYS A 191 25.51 20.64 33.97
N GLY A 192 26.21 19.59 33.53
CA GLY A 192 27.59 19.71 33.05
C GLY A 192 27.76 20.55 31.79
N VAL A 193 26.82 20.38 30.83
CA VAL A 193 26.78 21.17 29.59
C VAL A 193 26.39 22.63 29.88
N LYS A 194 25.31 22.84 30.64
CA LYS A 194 24.89 24.19 31.07
C LYS A 194 26.01 24.94 31.78
N MET A 195 26.69 24.26 32.72
CA MET A 195 27.85 24.85 33.43
C MET A 195 28.96 25.26 32.46
N SER A 196 29.23 24.44 31.41
CA SER A 196 30.24 24.78 30.42
C SER A 196 29.84 26.00 29.59
N PHE A 197 28.59 26.12 29.18
CA PHE A 197 28.10 27.30 28.46
C PHE A 197 28.12 28.56 29.31
N LEU A 198 27.80 28.47 30.61
CA LEU A 198 27.90 29.59 31.54
C LEU A 198 29.35 30.05 31.73
N ILE A 199 30.31 29.12 31.77
CA ILE A 199 31.75 29.42 31.79
C ILE A 199 32.17 30.17 30.52
N ASP A 200 31.76 29.67 29.35
CA ASP A 200 32.06 30.29 28.05
C ASP A 200 31.49 31.72 27.95
N ASP A 201 30.32 31.94 28.54
CA ASP A 201 29.65 33.25 28.59
C ASP A 201 30.15 34.14 29.75
N ASN A 202 31.15 33.67 30.50
CA ASN A 202 31.76 34.36 31.67
C ASN A 202 30.74 34.65 32.80
N LEU A 203 29.68 33.85 32.92
CA LEU A 203 28.67 33.93 33.99
C LEU A 203 29.12 33.02 35.16
N ILE A 204 30.14 33.49 35.88
CA ILE A 204 30.90 32.68 36.85
C ILE A 204 30.05 32.25 38.05
N ASP A 205 29.20 33.14 38.57
CA ASP A 205 28.37 32.86 39.76
C ASP A 205 27.28 31.85 39.42
N ASP A 206 26.63 31.99 38.25
CA ASP A 206 25.63 31.04 37.78
C ASP A 206 26.24 29.65 37.48
N ALA A 207 27.45 29.64 36.87
CA ALA A 207 28.19 28.39 36.63
C ALA A 207 28.55 27.68 37.94
N LEU A 208 28.93 28.47 38.97
CA LEU A 208 29.24 27.94 40.30
C LEU A 208 28.00 27.36 40.98
N ALA A 209 26.85 28.03 40.90
CA ALA A 209 25.59 27.53 41.44
C ALA A 209 25.19 26.18 40.79
N VAL A 210 25.27 26.08 39.46
CA VAL A 210 25.00 24.81 38.74
C VAL A 210 26.02 23.72 39.10
N GLY A 211 27.30 24.11 39.28
CA GLY A 211 28.35 23.19 39.69
C GLY A 211 28.14 22.61 41.09
N LEU A 212 27.67 23.44 42.05
CA LEU A 212 27.33 22.98 43.39
C LEU A 212 26.10 22.03 43.38
N TYR A 213 25.07 22.39 42.65
CA TYR A 213 23.91 21.47 42.44
C TYR A 213 24.36 20.13 41.84
N ARG A 214 25.22 20.17 40.83
CA ARG A 214 25.78 18.95 40.25
C ARG A 214 26.62 18.14 41.25
N GLN A 215 27.30 18.78 42.21
CA GLN A 215 28.01 18.08 43.28
C GLN A 215 27.04 17.28 44.16
N GLU A 216 25.95 17.89 44.61
CA GLU A 216 24.90 17.19 45.36
C GLU A 216 24.30 16.01 44.58
N LEU A 217 24.13 16.23 43.28
CA LEU A 217 23.64 15.18 42.39
C LEU A 217 24.61 14.00 42.29
N LEU A 218 25.91 14.23 42.17
CA LEU A 218 26.91 13.13 42.17
C LEU A 218 26.93 12.39 43.52
N ASP A 219 26.72 13.07 44.65
CA ASP A 219 26.59 12.44 45.97
C ASP A 219 25.31 11.57 46.05
N LYS A 220 24.22 11.94 45.35
CA LYS A 220 23.02 11.10 45.18
C LYS A 220 23.30 9.88 44.30
N MET A 221 23.98 10.09 43.16
CA MET A 221 24.31 9.02 42.23
C MET A 221 25.21 7.95 42.85
N GLU A 222 26.12 8.29 43.78
CA GLU A 222 26.94 7.32 44.51
C GLU A 222 26.13 6.31 45.34
N ARG A 223 24.93 6.71 45.74
CA ARG A 223 24.02 5.86 46.54
C ARG A 223 23.00 5.12 45.70
N THR A 224 22.99 5.36 44.38
CA THR A 224 22.01 4.78 43.49
C THR A 224 22.54 3.44 42.90
N GLU A 225 21.73 2.43 42.98
CA GLU A 225 22.06 1.10 42.42
C GLU A 225 22.25 1.18 40.89
N GLY A 226 23.20 0.41 40.36
CA GLY A 226 23.51 0.40 38.92
C GLY A 226 24.44 1.51 38.42
N MET A 227 24.97 2.38 39.32
CA MET A 227 26.03 3.34 38.97
C MET A 227 27.40 2.68 39.00
N GLN A 228 28.12 2.76 37.88
CA GLN A 228 29.49 2.26 37.77
C GLN A 228 30.48 3.22 38.46
N GLU A 229 31.36 2.68 39.29
CA GLU A 229 32.35 3.48 40.03
C GLU A 229 33.28 4.29 39.10
N ALA A 230 33.73 3.67 38.00
CA ALA A 230 34.56 4.34 37.00
C ALA A 230 33.86 5.53 36.34
N TYR A 231 32.56 5.46 36.12
CA TYR A 231 31.75 6.56 35.59
C TYR A 231 31.67 7.70 36.61
N LEU A 232 31.41 7.40 37.86
CA LEU A 232 31.33 8.39 38.95
C LEU A 232 32.67 9.07 39.15
N ASP A 233 33.79 8.34 39.16
CA ASP A 233 35.13 8.90 39.26
C ASP A 233 35.43 9.90 38.14
N LEU A 234 35.08 9.55 36.90
CA LEU A 234 35.20 10.42 35.73
C LEU A 234 34.34 11.70 35.89
N GLN A 235 33.09 11.56 36.32
CA GLN A 235 32.18 12.71 36.50
C GLN A 235 32.68 13.65 37.64
N LYS A 236 33.25 13.11 38.70
CA LYS A 236 33.90 13.85 39.77
C LYS A 236 35.13 14.60 39.27
N SER A 237 35.95 13.96 38.45
CA SER A 237 37.11 14.59 37.80
C SER A 237 36.67 15.83 36.98
N TYR A 238 35.65 15.68 36.12
CA TYR A 238 35.07 16.77 35.34
C TYR A 238 34.52 17.91 36.24
N LEU A 239 33.79 17.55 37.27
CA LEU A 239 33.18 18.55 38.15
C LEU A 239 34.22 19.33 38.94
N TYR A 240 35.12 18.62 39.67
CA TYR A 240 36.06 19.26 40.57
C TYR A 240 37.13 20.10 39.84
N SER A 241 37.53 19.69 38.61
CA SER A 241 38.42 20.53 37.79
C SER A 241 37.76 21.88 37.41
N LYS A 242 36.47 21.85 37.04
CA LYS A 242 35.70 23.08 36.73
C LYS A 242 35.40 23.93 37.98
N LEU A 243 35.02 23.28 39.10
CA LEU A 243 34.81 24.03 40.37
C LEU A 243 36.09 24.69 40.86
N ALA A 244 37.25 24.07 40.69
CA ALA A 244 38.53 24.70 41.01
C ALA A 244 38.74 25.98 40.19
N TYR A 245 38.50 25.93 38.89
CA TYR A 245 38.56 27.08 38.01
C TYR A 245 37.56 28.17 38.43
N LEU A 246 36.30 27.82 38.69
CA LEU A 246 35.23 28.75 39.05
C LEU A 246 35.50 29.44 40.39
N TYR A 247 35.88 28.71 41.43
CA TYR A 247 36.25 29.30 42.73
C TYR A 247 37.47 30.21 42.62
N TYR A 248 38.46 29.87 41.78
CA TYR A 248 39.59 30.78 41.58
C TYR A 248 39.16 32.07 40.91
N ARG A 249 38.29 31.99 39.90
CA ARG A 249 37.73 33.16 39.19
C ARG A 249 36.81 34.02 40.08
N SER A 250 36.09 33.42 41.03
CA SER A 250 35.27 34.15 42.01
C SER A 250 36.10 34.73 43.18
N GLY A 251 37.42 34.50 43.24
CA GLY A 251 38.32 35.02 44.27
C GLY A 251 38.53 34.11 45.49
N ASP A 252 37.81 33.00 45.62
CA ASP A 252 37.96 32.03 46.73
C ASP A 252 39.04 31.01 46.43
N LYS A 253 40.32 31.44 46.56
CA LYS A 253 41.49 30.61 46.29
C LYS A 253 41.54 29.36 47.17
N LYS A 254 41.10 29.43 48.44
CA LYS A 254 41.11 28.28 49.34
C LYS A 254 40.17 27.15 48.89
N LYS A 255 38.95 27.52 48.47
CA LYS A 255 38.03 26.51 47.91
C LYS A 255 38.51 25.99 46.56
N ALA A 256 39.12 26.85 45.73
CA ALA A 256 39.72 26.45 44.48
C ALA A 256 40.77 25.36 44.67
N GLU A 257 41.75 25.58 45.58
CA GLU A 257 42.79 24.59 45.91
C GLU A 257 42.19 23.29 46.47
N LYS A 258 41.16 23.37 47.32
CA LYS A 258 40.47 22.21 47.87
C LYS A 258 39.74 21.40 46.77
N CYS A 259 39.08 22.06 45.84
CA CYS A 259 38.46 21.40 44.70
C CYS A 259 39.50 20.77 43.77
N PHE A 260 40.62 21.45 43.53
CA PHE A 260 41.70 20.92 42.72
C PHE A 260 42.36 19.71 43.37
N ALA A 261 42.51 19.69 44.69
CA ALA A 261 42.99 18.51 45.42
C ALA A 261 42.01 17.35 45.30
N LYS A 262 40.70 17.59 45.39
CA LYS A 262 39.66 16.54 45.11
C LYS A 262 39.75 16.03 43.69
N TYR A 263 39.91 16.90 42.69
CA TYR A 263 40.15 16.50 41.31
C TYR A 263 41.37 15.57 41.22
N LYS A 264 42.53 15.98 41.78
CA LYS A 264 43.78 15.17 41.76
C LYS A 264 43.64 13.81 42.48
N SER A 265 42.68 13.65 43.37
CA SER A 265 42.43 12.36 44.06
C SER A 265 41.59 11.39 43.23
N THR A 266 41.02 11.79 42.09
CA THR A 266 40.31 10.88 41.20
C THR A 266 41.27 10.07 40.33
N GLN A 267 40.91 8.81 39.98
CA GLN A 267 41.70 8.00 39.05
C GLN A 267 41.71 8.63 37.66
N ALA A 268 40.58 9.17 37.24
CA ALA A 268 40.41 9.85 35.96
C ALA A 268 41.36 11.05 35.79
N ALA A 269 41.78 11.74 36.88
CA ALA A 269 42.71 12.86 36.79
C ALA A 269 44.11 12.43 36.30
N SER A 270 44.48 11.14 36.42
CA SER A 270 45.75 10.60 35.92
C SER A 270 45.64 10.20 34.45
N THR A 271 44.43 10.07 33.89
CA THR A 271 44.19 9.78 32.47
C THR A 271 44.52 10.99 31.61
N PRO A 272 44.79 10.78 30.31
CA PRO A 272 45.07 11.89 29.40
C PRO A 272 43.90 12.89 29.31
N GLU A 273 42.65 12.43 29.26
CA GLU A 273 41.47 13.28 29.23
C GLU A 273 41.31 14.05 30.54
N GLY A 274 41.55 13.40 31.68
CA GLY A 274 41.53 14.06 32.99
C GLY A 274 42.55 15.17 33.09
N LYS A 275 43.81 14.91 32.68
CA LYS A 275 44.87 15.93 32.61
C LYS A 275 44.48 17.11 31.72
N TYR A 276 43.80 16.84 30.59
CA TYR A 276 43.29 17.90 29.72
C TYR A 276 42.24 18.80 30.42
N ASN A 277 41.39 18.23 31.27
CA ASN A 277 40.36 18.97 32.00
C ASN A 277 40.92 19.93 33.08
N ALA A 278 42.13 19.72 33.58
CA ALA A 278 42.80 20.60 34.53
C ALA A 278 43.23 21.95 33.91
N THR A 279 43.40 21.99 32.60
CA THR A 279 44.02 23.14 31.89
C THR A 279 43.42 24.51 32.24
N PRO A 280 42.10 24.72 32.32
CA PRO A 280 41.53 26.05 32.66
C PRO A 280 41.99 26.53 34.02
N TYR A 281 42.04 25.66 35.03
CA TYR A 281 42.55 26.02 36.36
C TYR A 281 44.05 26.31 36.36
N LEU A 282 44.84 25.45 35.71
CA LEU A 282 46.29 25.61 35.59
C LEU A 282 46.66 26.90 34.85
N LEU A 283 45.92 27.29 33.83
CA LEU A 283 46.11 28.55 33.10
C LEU A 283 45.90 29.76 34.01
N VAL A 284 44.79 29.81 34.74
CA VAL A 284 44.46 30.98 35.58
C VAL A 284 45.38 31.07 36.83
N THR A 285 45.96 29.97 37.23
CA THR A 285 46.93 29.90 38.36
C THR A 285 48.38 30.06 37.94
N GLY A 286 48.65 30.17 36.60
CA GLY A 286 50.00 30.34 36.08
C GLY A 286 50.86 29.07 36.13
N GLN A 287 50.29 27.91 36.28
CA GLN A 287 50.99 26.63 36.34
C GLN A 287 51.28 26.09 34.92
N TYR A 288 51.93 26.92 34.11
CA TYR A 288 52.14 26.65 32.68
C TYR A 288 53.00 25.42 32.39
N ARG A 289 54.00 25.10 33.27
CA ARG A 289 54.85 23.90 33.07
C ARG A 289 54.05 22.61 33.22
N GLU A 290 53.14 22.55 34.21
CA GLU A 290 52.26 21.37 34.38
C GLU A 290 51.35 21.19 33.14
N ILE A 291 50.90 22.28 32.47
CA ILE A 291 50.17 22.19 31.21
C ILE A 291 51.05 21.56 30.12
N LEU A 292 52.30 21.98 29.97
CA LEU A 292 53.21 21.42 28.97
C LEU A 292 53.52 19.93 29.22
N ASP A 293 53.69 19.50 30.47
CA ASP A 293 53.87 18.10 30.84
C ASP A 293 52.60 17.29 30.49
N ASN A 294 51.41 17.77 30.83
CA ASN A 294 50.14 17.13 30.46
C ASN A 294 49.97 17.04 28.95
N CYS A 295 50.33 18.10 28.20
CA CYS A 295 50.28 18.06 26.72
C CYS A 295 51.26 17.07 26.12
N ARG A 296 52.44 16.87 26.73
CA ARG A 296 53.42 15.86 26.30
C ARG A 296 52.82 14.47 26.43
N ASP A 297 52.26 14.14 27.60
CA ASP A 297 51.64 12.84 27.85
C ASP A 297 50.47 12.57 26.86
N LEU A 298 49.67 13.61 26.58
CA LEU A 298 48.59 13.51 25.62
C LEU A 298 49.08 13.28 24.18
N LYS A 299 50.18 13.98 23.77
CA LYS A 299 50.77 13.81 22.44
C LYS A 299 51.34 12.43 22.23
N GLU A 300 51.84 11.78 23.30
CA GLU A 300 52.32 10.42 23.23
C GLU A 300 51.28 9.42 22.78
N LEU A 301 50.00 9.64 23.14
CA LEU A 301 48.86 8.82 22.64
C LEU A 301 48.67 8.95 21.14
N PHE A 302 49.06 10.09 20.54
CA PHE A 302 48.92 10.33 19.09
C PHE A 302 50.19 9.94 18.31
N ARG A 303 51.22 9.35 18.95
CA ARG A 303 52.47 9.00 18.29
C ARG A 303 52.26 8.02 17.12
N GLU A 304 51.32 7.08 17.29
CA GLU A 304 50.95 6.08 16.29
C GLU A 304 49.55 6.30 15.69
N GLN A 305 48.92 7.43 16.00
CA GLN A 305 47.58 7.76 15.55
C GLN A 305 47.60 8.95 14.59
N ASP A 306 46.47 9.16 13.95
CA ASP A 306 46.25 10.31 13.09
C ASP A 306 46.21 11.62 13.90
N THR A 307 47.11 12.53 13.57
CA THR A 307 47.21 13.87 14.22
C THR A 307 46.33 14.95 13.56
N ILE A 308 45.65 14.63 12.46
CA ILE A 308 44.73 15.57 11.80
C ILE A 308 43.34 15.41 12.41
N ASN A 309 43.17 15.81 13.65
CA ASN A 309 41.90 15.78 14.38
C ASN A 309 41.78 16.95 15.37
N HIS A 310 40.54 17.21 15.82
CA HIS A 310 40.24 18.32 16.74
C HIS A 310 40.90 18.17 18.12
N GLN A 311 41.13 16.94 18.59
CA GLN A 311 41.78 16.69 19.88
C GLN A 311 43.23 17.13 19.82
N TYR A 312 43.98 16.70 18.83
CA TYR A 312 45.39 17.10 18.66
C TYR A 312 45.53 18.61 18.46
N ARG A 313 44.64 19.24 17.66
CA ARG A 313 44.55 20.69 17.52
C ARG A 313 44.32 21.37 18.89
N GLY A 314 43.42 20.79 19.73
CA GLY A 314 43.16 21.28 21.07
C GLY A 314 44.41 21.24 21.98
N ILE A 315 45.23 20.19 21.88
CA ILE A 315 46.52 20.09 22.61
C ILE A 315 47.47 21.19 22.17
N LEU A 316 47.65 21.40 20.87
CA LEU A 316 48.50 22.46 20.33
C LEU A 316 48.08 23.87 20.86
N SER A 317 46.76 24.15 20.89
CA SER A 317 46.24 25.39 21.41
C SER A 317 46.65 25.64 22.88
N LYS A 318 46.63 24.59 23.73
CA LYS A 318 47.00 24.71 25.13
C LYS A 318 48.50 24.87 25.33
N GLU A 319 49.34 24.20 24.54
CA GLU A 319 50.78 24.43 24.54
C GLU A 319 51.12 25.87 24.14
N ILE A 320 50.49 26.42 23.11
CA ILE A 320 50.67 27.79 22.67
C ILE A 320 50.33 28.74 23.83
N MET A 321 49.20 28.52 24.53
CA MET A 321 48.83 29.34 25.70
C MET A 321 49.86 29.24 26.83
N ALA A 322 50.37 28.01 27.10
CA ALA A 322 51.34 27.79 28.15
C ALA A 322 52.70 28.45 27.83
N TYR A 323 53.24 28.26 26.61
CA TYR A 323 54.48 28.94 26.19
C TYR A 323 54.35 30.46 26.15
N THR A 324 53.19 30.97 25.75
CA THR A 324 52.90 32.41 25.77
C THR A 324 52.92 32.93 27.22
N GLY A 325 52.30 32.19 28.18
CA GLY A 325 52.31 32.52 29.60
C GLY A 325 53.68 32.44 30.24
N LEU A 326 54.58 31.62 29.75
CA LEU A 326 56.00 31.54 30.16
C LEU A 326 56.87 32.62 29.53
N GLY A 327 56.38 33.37 28.53
CA GLY A 327 57.18 34.32 27.76
C GLY A 327 58.06 33.65 26.68
N GLU A 328 57.87 32.37 26.42
CA GLU A 328 58.62 31.59 25.43
C GLU A 328 57.99 31.74 24.05
N TYR A 329 58.00 32.97 23.52
CA TYR A 329 57.24 33.35 22.30
C TYR A 329 57.72 32.65 21.02
N LYS A 330 59.00 32.24 20.96
CA LYS A 330 59.50 31.48 19.77
C LYS A 330 58.81 30.13 19.64
N GLN A 331 58.74 29.36 20.72
CA GLN A 331 58.06 28.08 20.77
C GLN A 331 56.55 28.23 20.49
N ALA A 332 55.94 29.26 21.08
CA ALA A 332 54.55 29.60 20.82
C ALA A 332 54.27 29.89 19.33
N ALA A 333 55.17 30.63 18.68
CA ALA A 333 55.05 30.93 17.24
C ALA A 333 55.21 29.71 16.34
N GLU A 334 56.20 28.82 16.62
CA GLU A 334 56.41 27.57 15.90
C GLU A 334 55.18 26.65 16.01
N LEU A 335 54.63 26.50 17.22
CA LEU A 335 53.42 25.72 17.43
C LEU A 335 52.17 26.36 16.81
N SER A 336 52.11 27.70 16.73
CA SER A 336 51.00 28.40 16.06
C SER A 336 50.98 28.09 14.56
N ALA A 337 52.17 28.03 13.91
CA ALA A 337 52.27 27.63 12.51
C ALA A 337 51.76 26.16 12.29
N LEU A 338 52.18 25.25 13.20
CA LEU A 338 51.67 23.85 13.17
C LEU A 338 50.17 23.78 13.44
N PHE A 339 49.64 24.56 14.39
CA PHE A 339 48.19 24.64 14.67
C PHE A 339 47.40 25.08 13.44
N ILE A 340 47.88 26.07 12.70
CA ILE A 340 47.25 26.50 11.43
C ILE A 340 47.26 25.35 10.42
N ALA A 341 48.41 24.72 10.19
CA ALA A 341 48.55 23.64 9.23
C ALA A 341 47.61 22.44 9.57
N VAL A 342 47.54 22.06 10.84
CA VAL A 342 46.62 21.01 11.31
C VAL A 342 45.16 21.45 11.14
N THR A 343 44.83 22.70 11.40
CA THR A 343 43.48 23.22 11.21
C THR A 343 43.05 23.19 9.75
N ASP A 344 43.92 23.62 8.85
CA ASP A 344 43.67 23.57 7.40
C ASP A 344 43.49 22.12 6.89
N SER A 345 44.34 21.21 7.42
CA SER A 345 44.21 19.78 7.08
C SER A 345 42.90 19.17 7.57
N ILE A 346 42.45 19.53 8.76
CA ILE A 346 41.12 19.12 9.29
C ILE A 346 40.02 19.63 8.36
N HIS A 347 40.05 20.94 8.01
CA HIS A 347 39.04 21.50 7.11
C HIS A 347 39.01 20.85 5.72
N GLN A 348 40.20 20.53 5.17
CA GLN A 348 40.25 19.80 3.89
C GLN A 348 39.65 18.39 4.03
N ARG A 349 39.95 17.68 5.11
CA ARG A 349 39.35 16.36 5.38
C ARG A 349 37.84 16.45 5.56
N GLU A 350 37.35 17.41 6.32
CA GLU A 350 35.91 17.63 6.52
C GLU A 350 35.19 17.91 5.20
N LYS A 351 35.78 18.77 4.34
CA LYS A 351 35.26 19.05 2.99
C LYS A 351 35.22 17.79 2.12
N THR A 352 36.31 16.99 2.14
CA THR A 352 36.36 15.75 1.39
C THR A 352 35.33 14.75 1.89
N ASN A 353 35.21 14.57 3.20
CA ASN A 353 34.20 13.69 3.80
C ASN A 353 32.77 14.16 3.46
N ALA A 354 32.52 15.47 3.51
CA ALA A 354 31.23 16.03 3.15
C ALA A 354 30.90 15.82 1.65
N ALA A 355 31.92 15.89 0.78
CA ALA A 355 31.75 15.61 -0.65
C ALA A 355 31.45 14.12 -0.88
N LEU A 356 32.20 13.20 -0.24
CA LEU A 356 31.95 11.77 -0.30
C LEU A 356 30.57 11.39 0.27
N GLU A 357 30.14 12.05 1.34
CA GLU A 357 28.80 11.88 1.90
C GLU A 357 27.73 12.32 0.90
N LEU A 358 27.93 13.45 0.19
CA LEU A 358 27.01 13.94 -0.83
C LEU A 358 26.95 12.98 -2.04
N ASP A 359 28.09 12.43 -2.46
CA ASP A 359 28.18 11.43 -3.51
C ASP A 359 27.37 10.17 -3.13
N THR A 360 27.60 9.67 -1.92
CA THR A 360 26.82 8.53 -1.38
C THR A 360 25.32 8.86 -1.29
N LEU A 361 24.96 10.08 -0.90
CA LEU A 361 23.56 10.53 -0.87
C LEU A 361 22.95 10.53 -2.27
N TYR A 362 23.71 10.99 -3.26
CA TYR A 362 23.25 11.00 -4.65
C TYR A 362 23.01 9.57 -5.16
N ASP A 363 23.95 8.64 -4.92
CA ASP A 363 23.79 7.23 -5.29
C ASP A 363 22.57 6.59 -4.63
N VAL A 364 22.33 6.92 -3.35
CA VAL A 364 21.16 6.44 -2.62
C VAL A 364 19.87 7.03 -3.20
N ASP A 365 19.87 8.33 -3.59
CA ASP A 365 18.72 8.99 -4.22
C ASP A 365 18.41 8.38 -5.59
N GLU A 366 19.43 8.11 -6.42
CA GLU A 366 19.28 7.48 -7.72
C GLU A 366 18.70 6.07 -7.60
N LYS A 367 19.23 5.26 -6.68
CA LYS A 367 18.70 3.92 -6.39
C LYS A 367 17.26 3.97 -5.93
N GLU A 368 16.90 4.91 -5.05
CA GLU A 368 15.52 5.09 -4.61
C GLU A 368 14.57 5.49 -5.73
N ALA A 369 14.97 6.47 -6.54
CA ALA A 369 14.19 6.89 -7.69
C ALA A 369 13.93 5.69 -8.63
N HIS A 370 14.95 4.87 -8.85
CA HIS A 370 14.83 3.66 -9.67
C HIS A 370 13.90 2.60 -9.06
N ILE A 371 13.98 2.38 -7.73
CA ILE A 371 13.06 1.47 -7.00
C ILE A 371 11.62 1.98 -7.09
N VAL A 372 11.38 3.28 -6.89
CA VAL A 372 10.05 3.89 -6.98
C VAL A 372 9.49 3.77 -8.41
N GLU A 373 10.33 4.00 -9.42
CA GLU A 373 9.94 3.84 -10.82
C GLU A 373 9.57 2.38 -11.14
N GLN A 374 10.40 1.40 -10.72
CA GLN A 374 10.11 -0.02 -10.89
C GLN A 374 8.83 -0.43 -10.15
N ALA A 375 8.64 0.03 -8.92
CA ALA A 375 7.42 -0.22 -8.15
C ALA A 375 6.17 0.36 -8.83
N SER A 376 6.29 1.56 -9.41
CA SER A 376 5.23 2.19 -10.20
C SER A 376 4.90 1.37 -11.46
N GLN A 377 5.91 0.93 -12.21
CA GLN A 377 5.73 0.09 -13.39
C GLN A 377 5.10 -1.27 -13.04
N LEU A 378 5.52 -1.90 -11.94
CA LEU A 378 4.92 -3.13 -11.44
C LEU A 378 3.46 -2.92 -11.05
N ARG A 379 3.12 -1.81 -10.39
CA ARG A 379 1.74 -1.46 -10.04
C ARG A 379 0.88 -1.30 -11.29
N ILE A 380 1.37 -0.57 -12.30
CA ILE A 380 0.65 -0.39 -13.58
C ILE A 380 0.44 -1.76 -14.27
N ARG A 381 1.47 -2.62 -14.33
CA ARG A 381 1.35 -3.97 -14.88
C ARG A 381 0.34 -4.83 -14.13
N THR A 382 0.36 -4.79 -12.80
CA THR A 382 -0.59 -5.54 -11.96
C THR A 382 -2.02 -5.06 -12.18
N VAL A 383 -2.26 -3.75 -12.19
CA VAL A 383 -3.59 -3.17 -12.46
C VAL A 383 -4.06 -3.56 -13.87
N SER A 384 -3.17 -3.50 -14.89
CA SER A 384 -3.49 -3.90 -16.25
C SER A 384 -3.85 -5.38 -16.36
N LEU A 385 -3.13 -6.27 -15.65
CA LEU A 385 -3.44 -7.70 -15.59
C LEU A 385 -4.80 -7.96 -14.93
N ILE A 386 -5.10 -7.29 -13.82
CA ILE A 386 -6.40 -7.40 -13.15
C ILE A 386 -7.51 -6.96 -14.11
N PHE A 387 -7.32 -5.85 -14.82
CA PHE A 387 -8.30 -5.36 -15.80
C PHE A 387 -8.53 -6.37 -16.94
N ILE A 388 -7.46 -6.94 -17.49
CA ILE A 388 -7.56 -8.00 -18.51
C ILE A 388 -8.31 -9.23 -17.96
N CYS A 389 -8.00 -9.67 -16.74
CA CYS A 389 -8.72 -10.77 -16.10
C CYS A 389 -10.22 -10.50 -15.96
N ILE A 390 -10.60 -9.27 -15.56
CA ILE A 390 -12.00 -8.86 -15.48
C ILE A 390 -12.67 -8.91 -16.85
N LEU A 391 -12.02 -8.41 -17.90
CA LEU A 391 -12.55 -8.46 -19.27
C LEU A 391 -12.76 -9.91 -19.75
N VAL A 392 -11.80 -10.79 -19.47
CA VAL A 392 -11.93 -12.22 -19.81
C VAL A 392 -13.10 -12.86 -19.06
N LEU A 393 -13.26 -12.57 -17.76
CA LEU A 393 -14.39 -13.09 -16.97
C LEU A 393 -15.74 -12.57 -17.51
N LEU A 394 -15.81 -11.30 -17.89
CA LEU A 394 -17.01 -10.72 -18.50
C LEU A 394 -17.32 -11.37 -19.85
N ALA A 395 -16.31 -11.62 -20.70
CA ALA A 395 -16.48 -12.31 -21.97
C ALA A 395 -16.97 -13.76 -21.76
N LEU A 396 -16.40 -14.50 -20.81
CA LEU A 396 -16.84 -15.84 -20.45
C LEU A 396 -18.27 -15.85 -19.91
N PHE A 397 -18.63 -14.88 -19.07
CA PHE A 397 -19.98 -14.71 -18.57
C PHE A 397 -20.97 -14.43 -19.70
N PHE A 398 -20.59 -13.58 -20.67
CA PHE A 398 -21.42 -13.29 -21.83
C PHE A 398 -21.61 -14.52 -22.70
N LEU A 399 -20.55 -15.26 -23.00
CA LEU A 399 -20.61 -16.52 -23.74
C LEU A 399 -21.49 -17.55 -23.02
N TRP A 400 -21.37 -17.67 -21.70
CA TRP A 400 -22.21 -18.55 -20.90
C TRP A 400 -23.69 -18.14 -20.97
N LYS A 401 -23.99 -16.83 -20.90
CA LYS A 401 -25.36 -16.30 -21.04
C LYS A 401 -25.93 -16.58 -22.41
N VAL A 402 -25.15 -16.40 -23.48
CA VAL A 402 -25.57 -16.73 -24.85
C VAL A 402 -25.81 -18.22 -25.00
N TRP A 403 -24.96 -19.06 -24.45
CA TRP A 403 -25.13 -20.50 -24.43
C TRP A 403 -26.43 -20.94 -23.72
N LEU A 404 -26.71 -20.35 -22.55
CA LEU A 404 -27.98 -20.59 -21.83
C LEU A 404 -29.20 -20.16 -22.64
N GLN A 405 -29.16 -19.00 -23.30
CA GLN A 405 -30.25 -18.54 -24.15
C GLN A 405 -30.49 -19.46 -25.32
N ASN A 406 -29.42 -19.88 -26.00
CA ASN A 406 -29.52 -20.84 -27.10
C ASN A 406 -30.09 -22.20 -26.65
N ARG A 407 -29.73 -22.68 -25.48
CA ARG A 407 -30.29 -23.89 -24.89
C ARG A 407 -31.79 -23.74 -24.62
N ASN A 408 -32.20 -22.63 -24.00
CA ASN A 408 -33.62 -22.35 -23.74
C ASN A 408 -34.45 -22.23 -25.03
N ILE A 409 -33.88 -21.63 -26.10
CA ILE A 409 -34.54 -21.54 -27.40
C ILE A 409 -34.72 -22.95 -28.01
N LYS A 410 -33.70 -23.79 -27.96
CA LYS A 410 -33.79 -25.18 -28.43
C LYS A 410 -34.87 -25.97 -27.69
N ASP A 411 -34.95 -25.86 -26.37
CA ASP A 411 -35.94 -26.55 -25.56
C ASP A 411 -37.37 -26.07 -25.86
N LYS A 412 -37.56 -24.75 -26.03
CA LYS A 412 -38.84 -24.16 -26.46
C LYS A 412 -39.25 -24.65 -27.87
N ASN A 413 -38.32 -24.69 -28.81
CA ASN A 413 -38.57 -25.16 -30.15
C ASN A 413 -38.96 -26.63 -30.17
N ARG A 414 -38.33 -27.49 -29.36
CA ARG A 414 -38.71 -28.91 -29.22
C ARG A 414 -40.11 -29.08 -28.62
N ALA A 415 -40.44 -28.31 -27.58
CA ALA A 415 -41.77 -28.35 -26.97
C ALA A 415 -42.85 -27.89 -27.96
N LEU A 416 -42.60 -26.83 -28.75
CA LEU A 416 -43.50 -26.32 -29.77
C LEU A 416 -43.71 -27.33 -30.91
N MET A 417 -42.65 -28.02 -31.36
CA MET A 417 -42.74 -29.11 -32.31
C MET A 417 -43.60 -30.26 -31.82
N LYS A 418 -43.45 -30.66 -30.56
CA LYS A 418 -44.29 -31.72 -29.98
C LYS A 418 -45.76 -31.32 -29.99
N TYR A 419 -46.07 -30.09 -29.59
CA TYR A 419 -47.44 -29.54 -29.63
C TYR A 419 -48.02 -29.53 -31.05
N ILE A 420 -47.29 -29.05 -32.07
CA ILE A 420 -47.71 -29.04 -33.48
C ILE A 420 -47.95 -30.48 -33.98
N ASN A 421 -47.11 -31.43 -33.61
CA ASN A 421 -47.26 -32.82 -34.00
C ASN A 421 -48.51 -33.47 -33.38
N GLU A 422 -48.81 -33.16 -32.11
CA GLU A 422 -50.02 -33.62 -31.42
C GLU A 422 -51.29 -33.04 -32.07
N GLU A 423 -51.29 -31.70 -32.39
CA GLU A 423 -52.42 -31.03 -33.02
C GLU A 423 -52.71 -31.58 -34.41
N LEU A 424 -51.68 -31.81 -35.25
CA LEU A 424 -51.83 -32.36 -36.56
C LEU A 424 -52.32 -33.86 -36.54
N SER A 425 -51.87 -34.62 -35.55
CA SER A 425 -52.34 -36.00 -35.37
C SER A 425 -53.80 -36.09 -34.93
N ALA A 426 -54.22 -35.09 -34.06
CA ALA A 426 -55.63 -34.99 -33.69
C ALA A 426 -56.52 -34.55 -34.84
N GLN A 427 -56.03 -33.66 -35.72
CA GLN A 427 -56.77 -33.32 -36.98
C GLN A 427 -56.90 -34.48 -37.92
N LYS A 428 -55.83 -35.33 -38.10
CA LYS A 428 -55.92 -36.56 -38.90
C LYS A 428 -56.94 -37.57 -38.36
N LYS A 429 -57.01 -37.75 -37.02
CA LYS A 429 -58.02 -38.66 -36.40
C LYS A 429 -59.43 -38.12 -36.56
N LYS A 430 -59.67 -36.82 -36.52
CA LYS A 430 -61.01 -36.21 -36.82
C LYS A 430 -61.41 -36.40 -38.26
N GLN A 431 -60.48 -36.40 -39.21
CA GLN A 431 -60.76 -36.68 -40.64
C GLN A 431 -61.08 -38.16 -40.94
N GLN A 432 -60.48 -39.08 -40.19
CA GLN A 432 -60.76 -40.52 -40.37
C GLN A 432 -62.11 -40.97 -39.77
N SER A 433 -62.67 -40.21 -38.85
CA SER A 433 -63.96 -40.54 -38.22
C SER A 433 -65.19 -39.90 -38.96
N SER A 434 -64.96 -39.16 -40.04
CA SER A 434 -66.05 -38.50 -40.81
C SER A 434 -66.28 -39.10 -42.18
N GLY A 435 -65.72 -40.29 -42.47
CA GLY A 435 -65.93 -41.01 -43.70
C GLY A 435 -66.98 -42.11 -43.48
N ASP A 436 -68.22 -41.86 -43.72
CA ASP A 436 -69.33 -42.66 -44.15
C ASP A 436 -70.64 -42.09 -43.68
N THR A 437 -71.17 -41.12 -44.41
CA THR A 437 -72.59 -40.92 -44.58
C THR A 437 -72.83 -39.91 -45.70
N GLU A 438 -73.29 -40.35 -46.80
CA GLU A 438 -73.74 -39.55 -47.94
C GLU A 438 -75.15 -38.97 -47.61
N PRO A 439 -75.39 -37.67 -47.57
CA PRO A 439 -76.78 -37.17 -47.61
C PRO A 439 -77.08 -36.59 -48.99
N LEU A 440 -78.07 -37.14 -49.59
CA LEU A 440 -78.74 -36.64 -50.75
C LEU A 440 -79.19 -35.21 -50.63
N LEU A 441 -79.01 -34.46 -51.69
CA LEU A 441 -79.49 -33.07 -51.80
C LEU A 441 -80.95 -33.05 -52.17
N PRO A 442 -81.76 -32.22 -51.57
CA PRO A 442 -83.05 -31.84 -52.16
C PRO A 442 -82.87 -30.56 -53.02
N HIS A 443 -83.24 -30.66 -54.28
CA HIS A 443 -83.55 -29.49 -55.10
C HIS A 443 -84.83 -28.86 -54.60
N HIS A 444 -84.73 -27.60 -54.20
CA HIS A 444 -85.90 -26.74 -54.28
C HIS A 444 -85.46 -25.27 -54.44
N GLU A 445 -85.81 -24.71 -55.58
CA GLU A 445 -85.99 -23.26 -55.75
C GLU A 445 -87.10 -22.83 -54.81
N LEU A 446 -86.88 -21.81 -54.05
CA LEU A 446 -87.96 -20.95 -53.55
C LEU A 446 -87.35 -19.59 -53.06
N ASP A 447 -87.64 -18.59 -53.89
CA ASP A 447 -87.79 -17.24 -53.42
C ASP A 447 -89.00 -17.20 -52.45
N THR A 448 -88.72 -16.75 -51.27
CA THR A 448 -89.67 -15.90 -50.50
C THR A 448 -89.02 -15.45 -49.22
N GLU A 449 -89.24 -14.16 -48.96
CA GLU A 449 -88.78 -13.46 -47.75
C GLU A 449 -89.40 -13.99 -46.46
N SER A 450 -88.65 -13.84 -45.41
CA SER A 450 -89.00 -13.82 -44.01
C SER A 450 -88.76 -15.05 -43.16
N SER A 451 -87.96 -14.81 -42.05
CA SER A 451 -87.80 -15.59 -40.86
C SER A 451 -87.02 -16.95 -40.97
N ASP A 452 -85.82 -16.94 -40.80
CA ASP A 452 -85.16 -17.60 -39.65
C ASP A 452 -83.60 -17.55 -39.78
N ALA A 453 -82.98 -16.69 -39.09
CA ALA A 453 -81.52 -16.55 -39.05
C ALA A 453 -80.85 -17.88 -38.60
N GLY A 454 -81.61 -18.71 -37.91
CA GLY A 454 -81.14 -20.06 -37.51
C GLY A 454 -81.11 -21.09 -38.62
N GLN A 455 -82.17 -21.10 -39.54
CA GLN A 455 -82.19 -22.00 -40.67
C GLN A 455 -81.15 -21.62 -41.72
N GLU A 456 -80.94 -20.31 -41.97
CA GLU A 456 -79.90 -19.87 -42.91
C GLU A 456 -78.51 -20.27 -42.46
N TYR A 457 -78.25 -20.16 -41.14
CA TYR A 457 -76.96 -20.60 -40.58
C TYR A 457 -76.70 -22.09 -40.73
N GLU A 458 -77.66 -22.95 -40.44
CA GLU A 458 -77.52 -24.43 -40.61
C GLU A 458 -77.36 -24.81 -42.09
N ILE A 459 -78.09 -24.19 -43.04
CA ILE A 459 -77.92 -24.42 -44.49
C ILE A 459 -76.52 -23.96 -44.91
N ASN A 460 -76.04 -22.80 -44.51
CA ASN A 460 -74.68 -22.30 -44.83
C ASN A 460 -73.60 -23.24 -44.28
N LYS A 461 -73.81 -23.80 -43.10
CA LYS A 461 -72.90 -24.77 -42.49
C LYS A 461 -72.85 -26.08 -43.27
N LEU A 462 -73.97 -26.61 -43.71
CA LEU A 462 -74.02 -27.82 -44.55
C LEU A 462 -73.32 -27.56 -45.89
N VAL A 463 -73.61 -26.44 -46.56
CA VAL A 463 -72.93 -26.06 -47.80
C VAL A 463 -71.42 -25.89 -47.61
N PHE A 464 -71.03 -25.26 -46.49
CA PHE A 464 -69.61 -25.15 -46.17
C PHE A 464 -68.94 -26.53 -45.95
N GLN A 465 -69.56 -27.42 -45.19
CA GLN A 465 -69.06 -28.80 -44.99
C GLN A 465 -68.88 -29.57 -46.32
N LYS A 466 -69.81 -29.41 -47.20
CA LYS A 466 -69.70 -30.04 -48.53
C LYS A 466 -68.62 -29.41 -49.39
N LEU A 467 -68.50 -28.10 -49.38
CA LEU A 467 -67.46 -27.33 -50.07
C LEU A 467 -66.06 -27.67 -49.48
N ASP A 468 -65.92 -27.70 -48.13
CA ASP A 468 -64.68 -28.03 -47.44
C ASP A 468 -64.26 -29.53 -47.81
N SER A 469 -65.23 -30.44 -47.85
CA SER A 469 -64.94 -31.79 -48.22
C SER A 469 -64.44 -31.92 -49.67
N LEU A 470 -65.04 -31.20 -50.63
CA LEU A 470 -64.60 -31.11 -52.00
C LEU A 470 -63.21 -30.50 -52.16
N ILE A 471 -63.00 -29.33 -51.50
CA ILE A 471 -61.73 -28.66 -51.55
C ILE A 471 -60.59 -29.53 -51.00
N ARG A 472 -60.87 -30.35 -49.99
CA ARG A 472 -59.87 -31.27 -49.40
C ARG A 472 -59.71 -32.56 -50.17
N LYS A 473 -60.81 -33.17 -50.63
CA LYS A 473 -60.78 -34.43 -51.35
C LYS A 473 -60.09 -34.33 -52.70
N ASP A 474 -60.38 -33.24 -53.43
CA ASP A 474 -59.83 -32.99 -54.76
C ASP A 474 -58.57 -32.14 -54.72
N GLU A 475 -58.06 -31.82 -53.49
CA GLU A 475 -56.85 -31.03 -53.22
C GLU A 475 -56.84 -29.68 -53.95
N LEU A 476 -58.02 -29.12 -54.19
CA LEU A 476 -58.18 -27.83 -54.94
C LEU A 476 -57.37 -26.71 -54.41
N TYR A 477 -57.10 -26.70 -53.07
CA TYR A 477 -56.29 -25.67 -52.40
C TYR A 477 -54.83 -25.66 -52.84
N LEU A 478 -54.33 -26.72 -53.48
CA LEU A 478 -52.97 -26.83 -54.02
C LEU A 478 -52.82 -26.10 -55.35
N SER A 479 -53.93 -25.90 -56.07
CA SER A 479 -53.89 -25.16 -57.33
C SER A 479 -53.60 -23.69 -57.10
N ALA A 480 -52.54 -23.19 -57.78
CA ALA A 480 -52.16 -21.78 -57.74
C ALA A 480 -53.24 -20.87 -58.38
N ASP A 481 -54.03 -21.43 -59.32
CA ASP A 481 -55.03 -20.71 -60.11
C ASP A 481 -56.45 -20.79 -59.50
N LEU A 482 -56.58 -21.34 -58.28
CA LEU A 482 -57.88 -21.42 -57.63
C LEU A 482 -58.41 -20.00 -57.33
N SER A 483 -59.45 -19.65 -58.07
CA SER A 483 -60.06 -18.32 -57.92
C SER A 483 -61.24 -18.37 -56.95
N ARG A 484 -61.56 -17.17 -56.40
CA ARG A 484 -62.76 -17.01 -55.59
C ARG A 484 -64.03 -17.30 -56.33
N GLU A 485 -64.06 -16.89 -57.59
CA GLU A 485 -65.19 -17.10 -58.52
C GLU A 485 -65.51 -18.56 -58.75
N ASP A 486 -64.49 -19.44 -58.79
CA ASP A 486 -64.65 -20.87 -58.93
C ASP A 486 -65.35 -21.47 -57.72
N LEU A 487 -64.91 -21.10 -56.52
CA LEU A 487 -65.48 -21.62 -55.27
C LEU A 487 -66.90 -21.06 -55.02
N VAL A 488 -67.16 -19.83 -55.42
CA VAL A 488 -68.51 -19.24 -55.38
C VAL A 488 -69.48 -19.96 -56.32
N ARG A 489 -69.00 -20.31 -57.51
CA ARG A 489 -69.79 -21.13 -58.45
C ARG A 489 -70.08 -22.53 -57.91
N MET A 490 -69.11 -23.17 -57.32
CA MET A 490 -69.25 -24.47 -56.67
C MET A 490 -70.22 -24.47 -55.49
N ALA A 491 -70.25 -23.40 -54.75
CA ALA A 491 -71.15 -23.23 -53.62
C ALA A 491 -72.56 -22.76 -54.01
N HIS A 492 -72.79 -22.48 -55.31
CA HIS A 492 -74.04 -21.91 -55.83
C HIS A 492 -74.59 -20.72 -55.01
N MET A 493 -73.69 -19.78 -54.63
CA MET A 493 -74.04 -18.63 -53.77
C MET A 493 -73.57 -17.32 -54.41
N ASN A 494 -74.14 -16.20 -53.93
CA ASN A 494 -73.57 -14.92 -54.28
C ASN A 494 -72.32 -14.61 -53.44
N ASN A 495 -71.49 -13.71 -53.92
CA ASN A 495 -70.23 -13.32 -53.30
C ASN A 495 -70.32 -12.90 -51.83
N THR A 496 -71.38 -12.18 -51.46
CA THR A 496 -71.58 -11.62 -50.09
C THR A 496 -71.92 -12.73 -49.11
N ARG A 497 -72.85 -13.60 -49.47
CA ARG A 497 -73.25 -14.79 -48.69
C ARG A 497 -72.10 -15.78 -48.54
N PHE A 498 -71.37 -16.00 -49.62
CA PHE A 498 -70.19 -16.89 -49.61
C PHE A 498 -69.12 -16.40 -48.65
N ALA A 499 -68.81 -15.08 -48.68
CA ALA A 499 -67.84 -14.49 -47.74
C ALA A 499 -68.28 -14.59 -46.27
N LYS A 500 -69.58 -14.41 -46.02
CA LYS A 500 -70.19 -14.56 -44.68
C LYS A 500 -70.09 -15.98 -44.20
N MET A 501 -70.45 -16.95 -45.03
CA MET A 501 -70.37 -18.41 -44.76
C MET A 501 -68.95 -18.84 -44.43
N ILE A 502 -67.91 -18.42 -45.19
CA ILE A 502 -66.55 -18.75 -44.93
C ILE A 502 -66.13 -18.19 -43.57
N LYS A 503 -66.43 -16.90 -43.32
CA LYS A 503 -66.03 -16.24 -42.07
C LYS A 503 -66.69 -16.87 -40.84
N GLU A 504 -67.94 -17.23 -40.92
CA GLU A 504 -68.71 -17.84 -39.82
C GLU A 504 -68.20 -19.26 -39.50
N ASN A 505 -67.82 -20.04 -40.51
CA ASN A 505 -67.36 -21.42 -40.29
C ASN A 505 -65.88 -21.58 -40.05
N THR A 506 -65.03 -20.63 -40.50
CA THR A 506 -63.57 -20.71 -40.38
C THR A 506 -62.95 -19.65 -39.47
N GLY A 507 -63.76 -18.64 -39.06
CA GLY A 507 -63.26 -17.49 -38.29
C GLY A 507 -62.39 -16.52 -39.10
N THR A 508 -62.10 -16.82 -40.38
CA THR A 508 -61.19 -16.05 -41.24
C THR A 508 -61.82 -15.76 -42.60
N ASN A 509 -61.15 -15.00 -43.46
CA ASN A 509 -61.57 -14.83 -44.85
C ASN A 509 -61.12 -16.01 -45.72
N LEU A 510 -61.63 -16.08 -46.98
CA LEU A 510 -61.29 -17.17 -47.91
C LEU A 510 -59.77 -17.38 -48.07
N ASN A 511 -59.01 -16.29 -48.24
CA ASN A 511 -57.56 -16.41 -48.40
C ASN A 511 -56.91 -16.98 -47.15
N GLY A 512 -57.37 -16.57 -45.96
CA GLY A 512 -56.89 -17.14 -44.69
C GLY A 512 -57.17 -18.63 -44.57
N TYR A 513 -58.39 -19.02 -44.91
CA TYR A 513 -58.81 -20.45 -44.91
C TYR A 513 -58.00 -21.30 -45.90
N ILE A 514 -57.85 -20.89 -47.16
CA ILE A 514 -57.05 -21.63 -48.17
C ILE A 514 -55.56 -21.64 -47.74
N ASN A 515 -55.03 -20.53 -47.27
CA ASN A 515 -53.64 -20.50 -46.81
C ASN A 515 -53.41 -21.42 -45.60
N GLU A 516 -54.39 -21.59 -44.73
CA GLU A 516 -54.30 -22.53 -43.61
C GLU A 516 -54.22 -23.99 -44.11
N LEU A 517 -55.01 -24.37 -45.12
CA LEU A 517 -54.98 -25.70 -45.76
C LEU A 517 -53.59 -25.92 -46.40
N ARG A 518 -53.16 -24.98 -47.22
CA ARG A 518 -51.83 -25.00 -47.85
C ARG A 518 -50.70 -25.18 -46.87
N LEU A 519 -50.78 -24.41 -45.77
CA LEU A 519 -49.73 -24.45 -44.73
C LEU A 519 -49.70 -25.80 -43.98
N ASN A 520 -50.88 -26.34 -43.66
CA ASN A 520 -50.95 -27.66 -43.04
C ASN A 520 -50.38 -28.78 -43.98
N HIS A 521 -50.62 -28.66 -45.27
CA HIS A 521 -50.02 -29.56 -46.28
C HIS A 521 -48.49 -29.35 -46.35
N ALA A 522 -48.02 -28.14 -46.34
CA ALA A 522 -46.58 -27.82 -46.30
C ALA A 522 -45.88 -28.39 -45.06
N ILE A 523 -46.52 -28.30 -43.88
CA ILE A 523 -45.98 -28.88 -42.64
C ILE A 523 -45.94 -30.42 -42.76
N GLN A 524 -46.92 -31.00 -43.37
CA GLN A 524 -46.94 -32.45 -43.61
C GLN A 524 -45.83 -32.87 -44.57
N LEU A 525 -45.64 -32.17 -45.69
CA LEU A 525 -44.55 -32.43 -46.63
C LEU A 525 -43.16 -32.29 -45.99
N LEU A 526 -43.01 -31.32 -45.15
CA LEU A 526 -41.75 -31.13 -44.37
C LEU A 526 -41.43 -32.35 -43.49
N LYS A 527 -42.46 -33.06 -43.00
CA LYS A 527 -42.29 -34.25 -42.17
C LYS A 527 -42.07 -35.51 -43.01
N GLU A 528 -42.83 -35.67 -44.04
CA GLU A 528 -42.83 -36.91 -44.88
C GLU A 528 -41.65 -36.92 -45.86
N HIS A 529 -41.16 -35.73 -46.27
CA HIS A 529 -40.09 -35.53 -47.24
C HIS A 529 -39.01 -34.50 -46.74
N PRO A 530 -38.27 -34.86 -45.70
CA PRO A 530 -37.27 -33.98 -45.18
C PRO A 530 -36.12 -33.64 -46.16
N GLU A 531 -35.98 -34.41 -47.23
CA GLU A 531 -35.05 -34.20 -48.34
C GLU A 531 -35.45 -33.06 -49.28
N TYR A 532 -36.73 -32.68 -49.36
CA TYR A 532 -37.18 -31.62 -50.26
C TYR A 532 -36.66 -30.24 -49.85
N THR A 533 -36.42 -29.40 -50.84
CA THR A 533 -36.07 -28.00 -50.60
C THR A 533 -37.29 -27.22 -50.11
N LEU A 534 -37.09 -26.21 -49.29
CA LEU A 534 -38.18 -25.34 -48.79
C LEU A 534 -38.96 -24.71 -49.93
N ARG A 535 -38.32 -24.44 -51.07
CA ARG A 535 -38.93 -23.92 -52.29
C ARG A 535 -39.86 -24.96 -52.92
N ALA A 536 -39.37 -26.15 -53.05
CA ALA A 536 -40.19 -27.28 -53.60
C ALA A 536 -41.43 -27.56 -52.75
N ILE A 537 -41.29 -27.49 -51.40
CA ILE A 537 -42.41 -27.65 -50.46
C ILE A 537 -43.42 -26.50 -50.58
N ALA A 538 -42.98 -25.26 -50.69
CA ALA A 538 -43.85 -24.10 -50.85
C ALA A 538 -44.65 -24.24 -52.17
N GLU A 539 -43.97 -24.50 -53.26
CA GLU A 539 -44.59 -24.74 -54.61
C GLU A 539 -45.57 -25.90 -54.58
N ALA A 540 -45.18 -27.06 -54.03
CA ALA A 540 -46.06 -28.24 -53.92
C ALA A 540 -47.26 -27.98 -53.00
N SER A 541 -47.19 -27.03 -52.09
CA SER A 541 -48.33 -26.66 -51.24
C SER A 541 -49.15 -25.53 -51.80
N GLY A 542 -48.95 -25.09 -53.02
CA GLY A 542 -49.70 -24.05 -53.70
C GLY A 542 -49.31 -22.63 -53.25
N ILE A 543 -48.17 -22.45 -52.61
CA ILE A 543 -47.68 -21.14 -52.13
C ILE A 543 -46.49 -20.69 -53.00
N ASN A 544 -46.76 -19.92 -54.06
CA ASN A 544 -45.72 -19.55 -55.04
C ASN A 544 -44.76 -18.45 -54.58
N SER A 545 -45.01 -17.80 -53.43
CA SER A 545 -44.18 -16.72 -52.89
C SER A 545 -43.44 -17.19 -51.65
N MET A 546 -42.10 -17.30 -51.71
CA MET A 546 -41.27 -17.66 -50.56
C MET A 546 -41.42 -16.72 -49.37
N PRO A 547 -41.45 -15.36 -49.52
CA PRO A 547 -41.72 -14.46 -48.41
C PRO A 547 -43.10 -14.73 -47.76
N THR A 548 -44.11 -14.99 -48.55
CA THR A 548 -45.45 -15.33 -48.05
C THR A 548 -45.44 -16.66 -47.31
N PHE A 549 -44.77 -17.67 -47.84
CA PHE A 549 -44.58 -18.95 -47.18
C PHE A 549 -43.88 -18.80 -45.82
N HIS A 550 -42.75 -18.10 -45.76
CA HIS A 550 -42.04 -17.84 -44.52
C HIS A 550 -42.88 -17.14 -43.46
N ASN A 551 -43.62 -16.09 -43.87
CA ASN A 551 -44.45 -15.31 -42.93
C ASN A 551 -45.65 -16.13 -42.40
N LEU A 552 -46.36 -16.83 -43.27
CA LEU A 552 -47.50 -17.70 -42.90
C LEU A 552 -47.01 -18.83 -41.97
N PHE A 553 -45.92 -19.48 -42.37
CA PHE A 553 -45.35 -20.58 -41.60
C PHE A 553 -44.90 -20.16 -40.20
N LYS A 554 -44.19 -19.01 -40.10
CA LYS A 554 -43.75 -18.45 -38.81
C LYS A 554 -44.92 -17.96 -37.94
N SER A 555 -45.93 -17.37 -38.55
CA SER A 555 -47.14 -16.96 -37.83
C SER A 555 -47.91 -18.16 -37.23
N LYS A 556 -47.97 -19.31 -37.92
CA LYS A 556 -48.69 -20.52 -37.49
C LYS A 556 -47.88 -21.33 -36.48
N THR A 557 -46.57 -21.51 -36.74
CA THR A 557 -45.72 -22.46 -36.00
C THR A 557 -44.82 -21.77 -34.97
N GLY A 558 -44.71 -20.46 -35.01
CA GLY A 558 -43.80 -19.68 -34.15
C GLY A 558 -42.33 -19.74 -34.57
N MET A 559 -41.98 -20.53 -35.60
CA MET A 559 -40.63 -20.70 -36.11
C MET A 559 -40.58 -20.63 -37.64
N THR A 560 -39.42 -20.33 -38.19
CA THR A 560 -39.24 -20.34 -39.65
C THR A 560 -39.27 -21.75 -40.21
N PRO A 561 -39.62 -21.95 -41.51
CA PRO A 561 -39.58 -23.28 -42.15
C PRO A 561 -38.21 -23.97 -42.03
N SER A 562 -37.11 -23.19 -42.07
CA SER A 562 -35.74 -23.69 -41.90
C SER A 562 -35.48 -24.22 -40.50
N GLU A 563 -35.92 -23.46 -39.48
CA GLU A 563 -35.80 -23.87 -38.07
C GLU A 563 -36.65 -25.11 -37.79
N PHE A 564 -37.87 -25.15 -38.34
CA PHE A 564 -38.76 -26.29 -38.20
C PHE A 564 -38.11 -27.55 -38.79
N LYS A 565 -37.63 -27.50 -40.05
CA LYS A 565 -36.95 -28.59 -40.71
C LYS A 565 -35.75 -29.11 -39.93
N LYS A 566 -34.93 -28.17 -39.38
CA LYS A 566 -33.76 -28.53 -38.57
C LYS A 566 -34.15 -29.24 -37.26
N VAL A 567 -35.16 -28.73 -36.56
CA VAL A 567 -35.62 -29.35 -35.29
C VAL A 567 -36.27 -30.72 -35.57
N GLN A 568 -36.98 -30.88 -36.70
CA GLN A 568 -37.52 -32.16 -37.11
C GLN A 568 -36.41 -33.23 -37.33
N MET A 569 -35.36 -32.86 -38.05
CA MET A 569 -34.19 -33.72 -38.28
C MET A 569 -33.39 -34.04 -37.00
N GLU A 570 -33.42 -33.20 -35.98
CA GLU A 570 -32.78 -33.45 -34.69
C GLU A 570 -33.65 -34.34 -33.76
N MET A 571 -34.94 -34.55 -34.09
CA MET A 571 -35.88 -35.37 -33.30
C MET A 571 -36.07 -36.79 -33.85
N GLU A 572 -35.74 -37.03 -35.12
CA GLU A 572 -35.61 -38.34 -35.74
C GLU A 572 -34.25 -38.98 -35.41
#